data_846592c9965cb6a37375beb469a12463
#
_entry.id   846592c9965cb6a37375beb469a12463
#
_cell.length_a   1.000
_cell.length_b   1.000
_cell.length_c   1.000
_cell.angle_alpha   90.00
_cell.angle_beta   90.00
_cell.angle_gamma   90.00
#
_symmetry.space_group_name_H-M   'P 1'
#
loop_
_entity.id
_entity.type
_entity.pdbx_description
1 polymer ?
#
loop_
_entity_poly.entity_id
_entity_poly.type
_entity_poly.pdbx_seq_one_letter_code
_entity_poly.pdbx_strand_id
1 'polypeptide(L)'
;MALDITAKHAPDNIGILDEETFYRTLWRHQPLSDFWMIGQGISKRLHRLGIHDLWQVTKCPPGILYKGVGGNAEILIDHAWGKECVEIQDIKAYQPRSNSISNSQILFEDYKYEDALIILKEMVDANVLVLTQRHLVTDHIGLFIGYSKDVRKASRGSCAITNRTNSYSLLMKEFVLLYQRIADPITPIRQIAITLGNVRDEKYEQYDLFTDTEKVLQERKLQQTLVQIRDRFGKNAVLKGISGLDQATAKYRNQTIGGHKA
;
A
#
# COMPACT_ATOMS: atom_id res chain seq x y z
N MET A 1 -1.20 -16.08 -11.00
CA MET A 1 0.20 -16.33 -11.42
C MET A 1 0.30 -16.69 -12.89
N ALA A 2 -0.36 -17.74 -13.37
CA ALA A 2 -0.30 -18.18 -14.76
C ALA A 2 -0.76 -17.11 -15.77
N LEU A 3 -1.86 -16.43 -15.53
CA LEU A 3 -2.36 -15.36 -16.40
C LEU A 3 -1.37 -14.20 -16.56
N ASP A 4 -0.71 -13.79 -15.48
CA ASP A 4 0.24 -12.67 -15.50
C ASP A 4 1.46 -12.98 -16.38
N ILE A 5 2.06 -14.19 -16.24
CA ILE A 5 3.22 -14.55 -17.04
C ILE A 5 2.85 -14.80 -18.50
N THR A 6 1.68 -15.40 -18.75
CA THR A 6 1.19 -15.62 -20.12
C THR A 6 0.97 -14.26 -20.83
N ALA A 7 0.37 -13.30 -20.15
CA ALA A 7 0.19 -11.95 -20.71
C ALA A 7 1.52 -11.23 -21.00
N LYS A 8 2.52 -11.38 -20.12
CA LYS A 8 3.85 -10.78 -20.31
C LYS A 8 4.61 -11.30 -21.53
N HIS A 9 4.37 -12.56 -21.91
CA HIS A 9 5.06 -13.25 -23.00
C HIS A 9 4.15 -13.53 -24.21
N ALA A 10 2.93 -12.98 -24.22
CA ALA A 10 1.98 -13.19 -25.30
C ALA A 10 2.40 -12.45 -26.58
N PRO A 11 2.58 -13.12 -27.73
CA PRO A 11 2.71 -12.45 -28.99
C PRO A 11 1.41 -11.69 -29.31
N ASP A 12 1.53 -10.48 -29.85
CA ASP A 12 0.39 -9.63 -30.24
C ASP A 12 -0.62 -9.33 -29.11
N ASN A 13 -0.16 -9.33 -27.87
CA ASN A 13 -0.96 -9.08 -26.66
C ASN A 13 -2.10 -10.08 -26.40
N ILE A 14 -2.12 -11.23 -27.08
CA ILE A 14 -3.10 -12.30 -26.88
C ILE A 14 -2.36 -13.60 -26.55
N GLY A 15 -2.56 -14.12 -25.35
CA GLY A 15 -1.99 -15.38 -24.90
C GLY A 15 -3.08 -16.41 -24.61
N ILE A 16 -2.86 -17.64 -25.07
CA ILE A 16 -3.70 -18.80 -24.77
C ILE A 16 -2.89 -19.74 -23.87
N LEU A 17 -3.47 -20.13 -22.75
CA LEU A 17 -2.87 -21.06 -21.81
C LEU A 17 -3.87 -22.15 -21.47
N ASP A 18 -3.55 -23.38 -21.88
CA ASP A 18 -4.20 -24.61 -21.46
C ASP A 18 -3.24 -25.46 -20.61
N GLU A 19 -3.69 -26.61 -20.14
CA GLU A 19 -2.91 -27.49 -19.27
C GLU A 19 -1.64 -28.00 -19.97
N GLU A 20 -1.71 -28.38 -21.22
CA GLU A 20 -0.56 -28.86 -21.99
C GLU A 20 0.48 -27.76 -22.19
N THR A 21 0.04 -26.56 -22.57
CA THR A 21 0.90 -25.40 -22.77
C THR A 21 1.52 -24.96 -21.46
N PHE A 22 0.78 -25.04 -20.34
CA PHE A 22 1.32 -24.75 -19.02
C PHE A 22 2.52 -25.65 -18.70
N TYR A 23 2.38 -26.96 -18.81
CA TYR A 23 3.46 -27.89 -18.52
C TYR A 23 4.63 -27.77 -19.49
N ARG A 24 4.36 -27.54 -20.76
CA ARG A 24 5.38 -27.43 -21.81
C ARG A 24 6.19 -26.12 -21.66
N THR A 25 5.57 -25.00 -21.34
CA THR A 25 6.20 -23.67 -21.37
C THR A 25 6.53 -23.11 -20.00
N LEU A 26 5.63 -23.24 -19.01
CA LEU A 26 5.78 -22.57 -17.74
C LEU A 26 6.48 -23.40 -16.66
N TRP A 27 6.36 -24.72 -16.70
CA TRP A 27 6.98 -25.58 -15.69
C TRP A 27 8.51 -25.44 -15.62
N ARG A 28 9.15 -25.18 -16.74
CA ARG A 28 10.62 -24.99 -16.85
C ARG A 28 11.02 -23.56 -17.08
N HIS A 29 10.06 -22.63 -17.02
CA HIS A 29 10.36 -21.22 -17.20
C HIS A 29 11.29 -20.68 -16.12
N GLN A 30 12.26 -19.88 -16.55
CA GLN A 30 13.21 -19.18 -15.70
C GLN A 30 13.38 -17.74 -16.21
N PRO A 31 13.59 -16.79 -15.30
CA PRO A 31 13.76 -16.94 -13.85
C PRO A 31 12.41 -17.06 -13.11
N LEU A 32 12.41 -17.71 -11.95
CA LEU A 32 11.22 -17.81 -11.10
C LEU A 32 10.64 -16.45 -10.68
N SER A 33 11.46 -15.39 -10.66
CA SER A 33 11.02 -14.02 -10.34
C SER A 33 10.06 -13.40 -11.36
N ASP A 34 9.89 -13.98 -12.53
CA ASP A 34 8.93 -13.55 -13.54
C ASP A 34 7.49 -13.89 -13.13
N PHE A 35 7.33 -14.91 -12.29
CA PHE A 35 6.03 -15.28 -11.76
C PHE A 35 5.57 -14.31 -10.68
N TRP A 36 4.33 -13.88 -10.79
CA TRP A 36 3.69 -13.07 -9.75
C TRP A 36 3.74 -13.77 -8.39
N MET A 37 3.99 -13.02 -7.33
CA MET A 37 4.27 -13.44 -5.95
C MET A 37 5.67 -14.02 -5.69
N ILE A 38 6.50 -14.29 -6.69
CA ILE A 38 7.88 -14.73 -6.48
C ILE A 38 8.83 -13.55 -6.65
N GLY A 39 8.92 -12.70 -5.61
CA GLY A 39 9.90 -11.61 -5.58
C GLY A 39 11.33 -12.11 -5.32
N GLN A 40 12.30 -11.22 -5.44
CA GLN A 40 13.75 -11.51 -5.26
C GLN A 40 14.06 -12.26 -3.96
N GLY A 41 13.36 -11.95 -2.87
CA GLY A 41 13.57 -12.61 -1.56
C GLY A 41 13.15 -14.09 -1.57
N ILE A 42 12.03 -14.42 -2.20
CA ILE A 42 11.55 -15.80 -2.34
C ILE A 42 12.43 -16.55 -3.34
N SER A 43 12.72 -15.95 -4.48
CA SER A 43 13.60 -16.53 -5.51
C SER A 43 14.96 -16.92 -4.92
N LYS A 44 15.63 -16.03 -4.17
CA LYS A 44 16.90 -16.35 -3.49
C LYS A 44 16.79 -17.49 -2.50
N ARG A 45 15.67 -17.62 -1.78
CA ARG A 45 15.45 -18.74 -0.84
C ARG A 45 15.24 -20.07 -1.58
N LEU A 46 14.49 -20.06 -2.68
CA LEU A 46 14.30 -21.22 -3.53
C LEU A 46 15.62 -21.67 -4.16
N HIS A 47 16.43 -20.76 -4.69
CA HIS A 47 17.75 -21.06 -5.22
C HIS A 47 18.68 -21.73 -4.20
N ARG A 48 18.63 -21.32 -2.91
CA ARG A 48 19.41 -21.98 -1.84
C ARG A 48 18.95 -23.41 -1.58
N LEU A 49 17.73 -23.76 -1.95
CA LEU A 49 17.17 -25.12 -1.91
C LEU A 49 17.43 -25.90 -3.21
N GLY A 50 18.14 -25.32 -4.18
CA GLY A 50 18.38 -25.91 -5.49
C GLY A 50 17.17 -25.86 -6.41
N ILE A 51 16.20 -24.97 -6.15
CA ILE A 51 14.95 -24.84 -6.91
C ILE A 51 15.03 -23.63 -7.81
N HIS A 52 14.95 -23.85 -9.13
CA HIS A 52 15.11 -22.83 -10.16
C HIS A 52 13.90 -22.69 -11.08
N ASP A 53 12.98 -23.66 -11.07
CA ASP A 53 11.76 -23.69 -11.88
C ASP A 53 10.57 -24.31 -11.12
N LEU A 54 9.37 -24.20 -11.67
CA LEU A 54 8.14 -24.71 -11.03
C LEU A 54 8.14 -26.26 -10.98
N TRP A 55 8.71 -26.94 -11.96
CA TRP A 55 8.80 -28.39 -11.92
C TRP A 55 9.62 -28.88 -10.72
N GLN A 56 10.71 -28.21 -10.38
CA GLN A 56 11.50 -28.53 -9.19
C GLN A 56 10.73 -28.26 -7.90
N VAL A 57 9.84 -27.24 -7.88
CA VAL A 57 8.91 -27.03 -6.77
C VAL A 57 8.03 -28.27 -6.56
N THR A 58 7.48 -28.87 -7.63
CA THR A 58 6.61 -30.08 -7.52
C THR A 58 7.37 -31.30 -7.03
N LYS A 59 8.69 -31.35 -7.16
CA LYS A 59 9.53 -32.47 -6.69
C LYS A 59 10.09 -32.27 -5.29
N CYS A 60 10.01 -31.06 -4.76
CA CYS A 60 10.51 -30.76 -3.44
C CYS A 60 9.49 -31.17 -2.36
N PRO A 61 9.92 -31.87 -1.30
CA PRO A 61 9.02 -32.19 -0.17
C PRO A 61 8.41 -30.91 0.44
N PRO A 62 7.07 -30.86 0.65
CA PRO A 62 6.39 -29.66 1.16
C PRO A 62 7.00 -29.09 2.43
N GLY A 63 7.43 -29.93 3.37
CA GLY A 63 8.04 -29.50 4.62
C GLY A 63 9.33 -28.69 4.45
N ILE A 64 10.10 -28.93 3.38
CA ILE A 64 11.29 -28.14 3.03
C ILE A 64 10.86 -26.76 2.49
N LEU A 65 9.84 -26.74 1.63
CA LEU A 65 9.28 -25.48 1.10
C LEU A 65 8.69 -24.61 2.20
N TYR A 66 7.91 -25.18 3.12
CA TYR A 66 7.38 -24.43 4.29
C TYR A 66 8.48 -23.84 5.16
N LYS A 67 9.57 -24.57 5.41
CA LYS A 67 10.74 -24.03 6.13
C LYS A 67 11.45 -22.93 5.37
N GLY A 68 11.52 -23.03 4.04
CA GLY A 68 12.24 -22.08 3.18
C GLY A 68 11.48 -20.79 2.89
N VAL A 69 10.18 -20.88 2.59
CA VAL A 69 9.37 -19.74 2.12
C VAL A 69 8.18 -19.40 3.01
N GLY A 70 7.94 -20.16 4.08
CA GLY A 70 6.87 -19.92 5.06
C GLY A 70 5.49 -20.24 4.51
N GLY A 71 4.45 -19.56 4.98
CA GLY A 71 3.05 -19.79 4.58
C GLY A 71 2.77 -19.64 3.08
N ASN A 72 3.60 -18.90 2.36
CA ASN A 72 3.49 -18.79 0.90
C ASN A 72 3.85 -20.09 0.14
N ALA A 73 4.39 -21.11 0.83
CA ALA A 73 4.72 -22.39 0.24
C ALA A 73 3.48 -23.10 -0.29
N GLU A 74 2.34 -23.02 0.38
CA GLU A 74 1.08 -23.64 -0.02
C GLU A 74 0.65 -23.12 -1.39
N ILE A 75 0.52 -21.81 -1.53
CA ILE A 75 0.16 -21.16 -2.79
C ILE A 75 1.17 -21.51 -3.89
N LEU A 76 2.47 -21.54 -3.57
CA LEU A 76 3.51 -21.86 -4.54
C LEU A 76 3.41 -23.31 -5.03
N ILE A 77 3.10 -24.27 -4.14
CA ILE A 77 2.91 -25.67 -4.47
C ILE A 77 1.70 -25.84 -5.39
N ASP A 78 0.55 -25.26 -5.03
CA ASP A 78 -0.68 -25.34 -5.82
C ASP A 78 -0.48 -24.74 -7.21
N HIS A 79 0.10 -23.56 -7.28
CA HIS A 79 0.39 -22.92 -8.57
C HIS A 79 1.44 -23.66 -9.41
N ALA A 80 2.40 -24.36 -8.79
CA ALA A 80 3.35 -25.21 -9.52
C ALA A 80 2.66 -26.43 -10.17
N TRP A 81 1.55 -26.89 -9.60
CA TRP A 81 0.69 -27.92 -10.16
C TRP A 81 -0.42 -27.36 -11.07
N GLY A 82 -0.39 -26.06 -11.39
CA GLY A 82 -1.42 -25.40 -12.19
C GLY A 82 -2.77 -25.29 -11.50
N LYS A 83 -2.82 -25.43 -10.16
CA LYS A 83 -4.06 -25.34 -9.38
C LYS A 83 -4.26 -23.93 -8.87
N GLU A 84 -5.47 -23.41 -9.03
CA GLU A 84 -5.94 -22.17 -8.39
C GLU A 84 -7.08 -22.52 -7.44
N CYS A 85 -6.84 -22.29 -6.15
CA CYS A 85 -7.79 -22.66 -5.10
C CYS A 85 -8.65 -21.48 -4.65
N VAL A 86 -8.38 -20.26 -5.16
CA VAL A 86 -9.07 -19.04 -4.74
C VAL A 86 -10.09 -18.63 -5.79
N GLU A 87 -11.35 -18.56 -5.39
CA GLU A 87 -12.44 -18.09 -6.21
C GLU A 87 -12.80 -16.62 -5.90
N ILE A 88 -13.59 -16.00 -6.79
CA ILE A 88 -14.06 -14.62 -6.59
C ILE A 88 -14.88 -14.48 -5.29
N GLN A 89 -15.57 -15.55 -4.89
CA GLN A 89 -16.33 -15.56 -3.64
C GLN A 89 -15.44 -15.48 -2.42
N ASP A 90 -14.29 -16.18 -2.43
CA ASP A 90 -13.29 -16.13 -1.35
C ASP A 90 -12.68 -14.74 -1.22
N ILE A 91 -12.39 -14.10 -2.38
CA ILE A 91 -11.88 -12.72 -2.41
C ILE A 91 -12.90 -11.75 -1.80
N LYS A 92 -14.19 -11.91 -2.13
CA LYS A 92 -15.27 -11.07 -1.58
C LYS A 92 -15.52 -11.31 -0.08
N ALA A 93 -15.34 -12.55 0.38
CA ALA A 93 -15.51 -12.93 1.78
C ALA A 93 -14.27 -12.62 2.63
N TYR A 94 -13.12 -12.31 2.01
CA TYR A 94 -11.87 -12.07 2.73
C TYR A 94 -11.96 -10.86 3.65
N GLN A 95 -11.68 -11.09 4.93
CA GLN A 95 -11.53 -10.03 5.92
C GLN A 95 -10.05 -9.89 6.28
N PRO A 96 -9.46 -8.69 6.07
CA PRO A 96 -8.05 -8.46 6.40
C PRO A 96 -7.79 -8.68 7.89
N ARG A 97 -6.72 -9.39 8.20
CA ARG A 97 -6.26 -9.57 9.59
C ARG A 97 -5.57 -8.34 10.15
N SER A 98 -5.11 -7.43 9.29
CA SER A 98 -4.44 -6.21 9.72
C SER A 98 -5.44 -5.08 9.92
N ASN A 99 -5.35 -4.42 11.07
CA ASN A 99 -6.10 -3.22 11.39
C ASN A 99 -5.30 -1.98 10.99
N SER A 100 -4.92 -1.87 9.71
CA SER A 100 -4.15 -0.73 9.22
C SER A 100 -4.68 -0.23 7.87
N ILE A 101 -4.58 1.08 7.66
CA ILE A 101 -4.82 1.74 6.36
C ILE A 101 -3.48 2.31 5.91
N SER A 102 -3.00 1.88 4.75
CA SER A 102 -1.75 2.36 4.17
C SER A 102 -1.98 2.95 2.79
N ASN A 103 -1.27 4.03 2.49
CA ASN A 103 -1.30 4.67 1.19
C ASN A 103 0.13 5.05 0.79
N SER A 104 0.49 4.82 -0.46
CA SER A 104 1.81 5.12 -1.01
C SER A 104 1.69 5.86 -2.32
N GLN A 105 2.61 6.79 -2.55
CA GLN A 105 2.72 7.53 -3.80
C GLN A 105 4.18 7.57 -4.25
N ILE A 106 4.43 7.12 -5.48
CA ILE A 106 5.65 7.43 -6.22
C ILE A 106 5.43 8.79 -6.86
N LEU A 107 6.36 9.72 -6.64
CA LEU A 107 6.25 11.09 -7.12
C LEU A 107 6.64 11.14 -8.61
N PHE A 108 6.10 12.12 -9.34
CA PHE A 108 6.34 12.25 -10.79
C PHE A 108 7.80 12.56 -11.11
N GLU A 109 8.44 13.30 -10.23
CA GLU A 109 9.83 13.72 -10.30
C GLU A 109 10.48 13.68 -8.92
N ASP A 110 11.71 14.10 -8.82
CA ASP A 110 12.44 14.23 -7.58
C ASP A 110 12.04 15.53 -6.87
N TYR A 111 11.42 15.38 -5.70
CA TYR A 111 10.91 16.50 -4.90
C TYR A 111 11.92 16.94 -3.86
N LYS A 112 12.01 18.26 -3.63
CA LYS A 112 12.72 18.81 -2.48
C LYS A 112 11.96 18.52 -1.18
N TYR A 113 12.63 18.68 -0.06
CA TYR A 113 12.07 18.44 1.27
C TYR A 113 10.75 19.19 1.51
N GLU A 114 10.69 20.48 1.19
CA GLU A 114 9.51 21.31 1.39
C GLU A 114 8.35 20.91 0.49
N ASP A 115 8.65 20.57 -0.75
CA ASP A 115 7.66 20.17 -1.75
C ASP A 115 7.06 18.80 -1.40
N ALA A 116 7.90 17.85 -0.97
CA ALA A 116 7.48 16.54 -0.52
C ALA A 116 6.60 16.61 0.76
N LEU A 117 6.81 17.62 1.61
CA LEU A 117 5.95 17.90 2.76
C LEU A 117 4.52 18.29 2.33
N ILE A 118 4.37 19.00 1.20
CA ILE A 118 3.05 19.31 0.62
C ILE A 118 2.32 18.01 0.31
N ILE A 119 2.99 17.07 -0.36
CA ILE A 119 2.43 15.77 -0.72
C ILE A 119 2.06 14.96 0.52
N LEU A 120 2.91 14.93 1.54
CA LEU A 120 2.58 14.29 2.82
C LEU A 120 1.28 14.85 3.40
N LYS A 121 1.13 16.18 3.44
CA LYS A 121 -0.08 16.83 3.98
C LYS A 121 -1.33 16.47 3.18
N GLU A 122 -1.24 16.38 1.85
CA GLU A 122 -2.32 15.92 0.99
C GLU A 122 -2.70 14.46 1.28
N MET A 123 -1.69 13.60 1.48
CA MET A 123 -1.93 12.19 1.80
C MET A 123 -2.59 12.02 3.16
N VAL A 124 -2.17 12.79 4.17
CA VAL A 124 -2.80 12.79 5.50
C VAL A 124 -4.25 13.24 5.41
N ASP A 125 -4.55 14.34 4.70
CA ASP A 125 -5.92 14.82 4.47
C ASP A 125 -6.81 13.72 3.87
N ALA A 126 -6.34 13.10 2.81
CA ALA A 126 -7.10 12.05 2.12
C ALA A 126 -7.38 10.84 3.04
N ASN A 127 -6.40 10.43 3.87
CA ASN A 127 -6.56 9.27 4.74
C ASN A 127 -7.41 9.58 5.98
N VAL A 128 -7.38 10.79 6.50
CA VAL A 128 -8.30 11.24 7.55
C VAL A 128 -9.74 11.20 7.05
N LEU A 129 -10.01 11.64 5.82
CA LEU A 129 -11.35 11.52 5.24
C LEU A 129 -11.80 10.07 5.10
N VAL A 130 -10.88 9.14 4.79
CA VAL A 130 -11.19 7.69 4.78
C VAL A 130 -11.52 7.18 6.19
N LEU A 131 -10.79 7.60 7.24
CA LEU A 131 -11.14 7.26 8.61
C LEU A 131 -12.55 7.77 8.96
N THR A 132 -12.82 9.04 8.67
CA THR A 132 -14.12 9.67 8.94
C THR A 132 -15.25 8.95 8.21
N GLN A 133 -15.09 8.67 6.92
CA GLN A 133 -16.10 7.97 6.09
C GLN A 133 -16.41 6.58 6.61
N ARG A 134 -15.40 5.88 7.14
CA ARG A 134 -15.54 4.51 7.65
C ARG A 134 -15.82 4.43 9.15
N HIS A 135 -16.00 5.56 9.82
CA HIS A 135 -16.16 5.64 11.27
C HIS A 135 -15.05 4.93 12.04
N LEU A 136 -13.80 5.23 11.69
CA LEU A 136 -12.61 4.59 12.24
C LEU A 136 -11.72 5.62 12.93
N VAL A 137 -10.93 5.16 13.91
CA VAL A 137 -9.90 5.92 14.63
C VAL A 137 -8.58 5.14 14.66
N THR A 138 -7.46 5.82 14.87
CA THR A 138 -6.12 5.25 14.95
C THR A 138 -5.36 5.76 16.16
N ASP A 139 -4.43 4.99 16.68
CA ASP A 139 -3.46 5.40 17.71
C ASP A 139 -2.01 5.15 17.31
N HIS A 140 -1.77 4.82 16.04
CA HIS A 140 -0.43 4.55 15.56
C HIS A 140 -0.25 5.08 14.14
N ILE A 141 0.85 5.79 13.88
CA ILE A 141 1.20 6.26 12.55
C ILE A 141 2.55 5.72 12.11
N GLY A 142 2.68 5.51 10.82
CA GLY A 142 3.92 5.13 10.16
C GLY A 142 4.18 6.01 8.93
N LEU A 143 5.46 6.29 8.68
CA LEU A 143 5.91 7.06 7.54
C LEU A 143 7.12 6.39 6.89
N PHE A 144 7.09 6.31 5.57
CA PHE A 144 8.17 5.85 4.73
C PHE A 144 8.52 6.94 3.72
N ILE A 145 9.80 7.24 3.59
CA ILE A 145 10.36 8.18 2.63
C ILE A 145 11.35 7.43 1.76
N GLY A 146 11.04 7.30 0.48
CA GLY A 146 11.95 6.78 -0.54
C GLY A 146 12.64 7.93 -1.26
N TYR A 147 13.94 7.84 -1.38
CA TYR A 147 14.76 8.82 -2.08
C TYR A 147 15.00 8.41 -3.53
N SER A 148 15.58 9.30 -4.32
CA SER A 148 16.00 9.00 -5.69
C SER A 148 16.87 7.77 -5.75
N LYS A 149 16.75 7.03 -6.83
CA LYS A 149 17.41 5.73 -7.01
C LYS A 149 18.92 5.84 -6.79
N ASP A 150 19.44 4.90 -5.98
CA ASP A 150 20.86 4.71 -5.70
C ASP A 150 21.56 5.88 -4.96
N VAL A 151 20.81 6.92 -4.54
CA VAL A 151 21.36 8.05 -3.78
C VAL A 151 21.40 7.76 -2.29
N ARG A 152 20.29 7.29 -1.73
CA ARG A 152 20.16 7.02 -0.29
C ARG A 152 19.17 5.88 -0.03
N LYS A 153 19.43 5.11 1.05
CA LYS A 153 18.44 4.14 1.56
C LYS A 153 17.21 4.88 2.11
N ALA A 154 16.04 4.29 1.89
CA ALA A 154 14.79 4.84 2.36
C ALA A 154 14.77 5.01 3.89
N SER A 155 14.20 6.13 4.35
CA SER A 155 13.93 6.39 5.77
C SER A 155 12.57 5.81 6.16
N ARG A 156 12.49 5.28 7.37
CA ARG A 156 11.25 4.74 7.95
C ARG A 156 11.13 5.15 9.40
N GLY A 157 9.91 5.46 9.80
CA GLY A 157 9.62 5.75 11.20
C GLY A 157 8.17 5.47 11.51
N SER A 158 7.90 5.26 12.78
CA SER A 158 6.55 5.14 13.31
C SER A 158 6.48 5.68 14.72
N CYS A 159 5.30 6.04 15.18
CA CYS A 159 5.06 6.39 16.56
C CYS A 159 3.62 6.06 16.97
N ALA A 160 3.47 5.75 18.24
CA ALA A 160 2.16 5.70 18.89
C ALA A 160 1.70 7.14 19.16
N ILE A 161 0.39 7.35 19.06
CA ILE A 161 -0.28 8.59 19.42
C ILE A 161 -0.96 8.34 20.77
N THR A 162 -0.85 9.29 21.69
CA THR A 162 -1.36 9.14 23.06
C THR A 162 -2.85 8.82 23.08
N ASN A 163 -3.62 9.51 22.25
CA ASN A 163 -5.07 9.36 22.18
C ASN A 163 -5.48 8.77 20.83
N ARG A 164 -6.36 7.79 20.88
CA ARG A 164 -6.95 7.20 19.67
C ARG A 164 -7.92 8.19 19.04
N THR A 165 -7.68 8.55 17.77
CA THR A 165 -8.38 9.66 17.13
C THR A 165 -8.48 9.51 15.60
N ASN A 166 -9.39 10.27 14.99
CA ASN A 166 -9.43 10.60 13.57
C ASN A 166 -9.36 12.13 13.34
N SER A 167 -8.99 12.91 14.35
CA SER A 167 -8.83 14.35 14.21
C SER A 167 -7.73 14.69 13.20
N TYR A 168 -8.07 15.49 12.20
CA TYR A 168 -7.15 15.94 11.18
C TYR A 168 -5.99 16.76 11.79
N SER A 169 -6.31 17.68 12.69
CA SER A 169 -5.30 18.56 13.27
C SER A 169 -4.27 17.78 14.10
N LEU A 170 -4.72 16.80 14.89
CA LEU A 170 -3.83 15.96 15.69
C LEU A 170 -2.97 15.06 14.80
N LEU A 171 -3.58 14.31 13.86
CA LEU A 171 -2.85 13.43 12.96
C LEU A 171 -1.87 14.19 12.08
N MET A 172 -2.26 15.35 11.56
CA MET A 172 -1.40 16.22 10.77
C MET A 172 -0.16 16.67 11.55
N LYS A 173 -0.35 17.10 12.78
CA LYS A 173 0.76 17.50 13.67
C LYS A 173 1.75 16.34 13.85
N GLU A 174 1.26 15.16 14.19
CA GLU A 174 2.11 13.99 14.45
C GLU A 174 2.85 13.54 13.18
N PHE A 175 2.20 13.54 12.02
CA PHE A 175 2.86 13.21 10.75
C PHE A 175 3.93 14.23 10.37
N VAL A 176 3.70 15.52 10.57
CA VAL A 176 4.71 16.57 10.33
C VAL A 176 5.92 16.40 11.24
N LEU A 177 5.70 16.14 12.54
CA LEU A 177 6.78 15.87 13.49
C LEU A 177 7.56 14.60 13.11
N LEU A 178 6.87 13.55 12.71
CA LEU A 178 7.50 12.31 12.24
C LEU A 178 8.32 12.55 10.97
N TYR A 179 7.80 13.33 10.02
CA TYR A 179 8.52 13.73 8.82
C TYR A 179 9.80 14.47 9.12
N GLN A 180 9.72 15.50 9.96
CA GLN A 180 10.89 16.30 10.40
C GLN A 180 11.96 15.45 11.09
N ARG A 181 11.54 14.39 11.79
CA ARG A 181 12.46 13.48 12.50
C ARG A 181 13.19 12.53 11.57
N ILE A 182 12.56 12.05 10.49
CA ILE A 182 13.12 10.94 9.68
C ILE A 182 13.54 11.34 8.27
N ALA A 183 12.95 12.41 7.69
CA ALA A 183 13.25 12.80 6.33
C ALA A 183 14.59 13.56 6.28
N ASP A 184 15.41 13.21 5.28
CA ASP A 184 16.64 13.93 5.00
C ASP A 184 16.31 15.24 4.25
N PRO A 185 16.72 16.41 4.76
CA PRO A 185 16.40 17.69 4.14
C PRO A 185 17.16 17.97 2.83
N ILE A 186 18.21 17.21 2.53
CA ILE A 186 19.09 17.46 1.38
C ILE A 186 18.78 16.52 0.22
N THR A 187 18.52 15.26 0.52
CA THR A 187 18.36 14.22 -0.52
C THR A 187 16.99 14.30 -1.18
N PRO A 188 16.91 14.36 -2.53
CA PRO A 188 15.65 14.38 -3.26
C PRO A 188 14.76 13.18 -2.94
N ILE A 189 13.47 13.44 -2.75
CA ILE A 189 12.46 12.46 -2.36
C ILE A 189 11.69 12.02 -3.59
N ARG A 190 11.54 10.69 -3.74
CA ARG A 190 10.86 10.06 -4.88
C ARG A 190 9.60 9.27 -4.48
N GLN A 191 9.44 8.93 -3.23
CA GLN A 191 8.31 8.15 -2.74
C GLN A 191 7.93 8.56 -1.31
N ILE A 192 6.64 8.64 -1.06
CA ILE A 192 6.08 8.81 0.29
C ILE A 192 5.03 7.73 0.51
N ALA A 193 5.08 7.07 1.67
CA ALA A 193 3.99 6.20 2.10
C ALA A 193 3.64 6.50 3.56
N ILE A 194 2.35 6.54 3.84
CA ILE A 194 1.82 6.71 5.19
C ILE A 194 1.02 5.48 5.59
N THR A 195 1.04 5.20 6.88
CA THR A 195 0.27 4.10 7.48
C THR A 195 -0.44 4.62 8.72
N LEU A 196 -1.72 4.31 8.82
CA LEU A 196 -2.53 4.45 10.03
C LEU A 196 -2.70 3.03 10.61
N GLY A 197 -2.06 2.76 11.74
CA GLY A 197 -2.06 1.46 12.39
C GLY A 197 -3.08 1.36 13.52
N ASN A 198 -3.30 0.15 14.02
CA ASN A 198 -4.23 -0.12 15.12
C ASN A 198 -5.63 0.50 14.90
N VAL A 199 -6.09 0.50 13.64
CA VAL A 199 -7.36 1.10 13.27
C VAL A 199 -8.52 0.34 13.94
N ARG A 200 -9.42 1.09 14.57
CA ARG A 200 -10.59 0.56 15.26
C ARG A 200 -11.83 1.42 15.00
N ASP A 201 -12.98 0.90 15.37
CA ASP A 201 -14.27 1.62 15.34
C ASP A 201 -14.18 2.92 16.16
N GLU A 202 -14.83 3.98 15.69
CA GLU A 202 -14.83 5.33 16.26
C GLU A 202 -15.35 5.36 17.73
N LYS A 203 -16.16 4.40 18.14
CA LYS A 203 -16.60 4.27 19.55
C LYS A 203 -15.46 4.06 20.54
N TYR A 204 -14.26 3.70 20.06
CA TYR A 204 -13.04 3.56 20.87
C TYR A 204 -12.18 4.83 20.87
N GLU A 205 -12.70 5.96 20.41
CA GLU A 205 -12.00 7.24 20.48
C GLU A 205 -11.69 7.63 21.93
N GLN A 206 -10.56 8.29 22.11
CA GLN A 206 -10.05 8.66 23.43
C GLN A 206 -9.74 10.14 23.47
N TYR A 207 -10.09 10.78 24.57
CA TYR A 207 -9.74 12.16 24.88
C TYR A 207 -8.94 12.19 26.18
N ASP A 208 -7.98 13.10 26.27
CA ASP A 208 -7.32 13.44 27.51
C ASP A 208 -7.97 14.69 28.14
N LEU A 209 -7.51 15.04 29.34
CA LEU A 209 -8.03 16.21 30.07
C LEU A 209 -7.72 17.55 29.40
N PHE A 210 -6.80 17.56 28.45
CA PHE A 210 -6.36 18.77 27.73
C PHE A 210 -6.96 18.86 26.32
N THR A 211 -7.71 17.86 25.92
CA THR A 211 -8.35 17.83 24.59
C THR A 211 -9.53 18.79 24.56
N ASP A 212 -9.48 19.78 23.68
CA ASP A 212 -10.62 20.67 23.39
C ASP A 212 -11.65 19.89 22.58
N THR A 213 -12.59 19.26 23.29
CA THR A 213 -13.61 18.40 22.70
C THR A 213 -14.55 19.15 21.75
N GLU A 214 -14.80 20.44 21.99
CA GLU A 214 -15.64 21.25 21.10
C GLU A 214 -14.95 21.43 19.74
N LYS A 215 -13.68 21.75 19.73
CA LYS A 215 -12.90 21.87 18.48
C LYS A 215 -12.85 20.54 17.73
N VAL A 216 -12.63 19.43 18.42
CA VAL A 216 -12.63 18.10 17.80
C VAL A 216 -14.00 17.78 17.17
N LEU A 217 -15.10 18.09 17.86
CA LEU A 217 -16.44 17.88 17.32
C LEU A 217 -16.75 18.80 16.13
N GLN A 218 -16.32 20.06 16.16
CA GLN A 218 -16.46 20.96 15.02
C GLN A 218 -15.64 20.50 13.82
N GLU A 219 -14.40 20.07 14.04
CA GLU A 219 -13.54 19.50 13.01
C GLU A 219 -14.18 18.26 12.40
N ARG A 220 -14.72 17.36 13.22
CA ARG A 220 -15.41 16.15 12.75
C ARG A 220 -16.61 16.48 11.86
N LYS A 221 -17.47 17.43 12.26
CA LYS A 221 -18.59 17.90 11.43
C LYS A 221 -18.11 18.40 10.07
N LEU A 222 -17.03 19.18 10.07
CA LEU A 222 -16.41 19.64 8.83
C LEU A 222 -15.94 18.46 7.96
N GLN A 223 -15.22 17.49 8.55
CA GLN A 223 -14.75 16.31 7.83
C GLN A 223 -15.91 15.49 7.24
N GLN A 224 -16.96 15.27 8.01
CA GLN A 224 -18.17 14.58 7.52
C GLN A 224 -18.82 15.31 6.36
N THR A 225 -18.93 16.64 6.45
CA THR A 225 -19.45 17.48 5.35
C THR A 225 -18.57 17.36 4.10
N LEU A 226 -17.25 17.38 4.25
CA LEU A 226 -16.31 17.19 3.13
C LEU A 226 -16.49 15.81 2.47
N VAL A 227 -16.65 14.75 3.27
CA VAL A 227 -16.95 13.41 2.76
C VAL A 227 -18.24 13.42 1.94
N GLN A 228 -19.33 13.96 2.47
CA GLN A 228 -20.63 14.03 1.77
C GLN A 228 -20.53 14.80 0.43
N ILE A 229 -19.82 15.93 0.41
CA ILE A 229 -19.62 16.71 -0.81
C ILE A 229 -18.80 15.91 -1.83
N ARG A 230 -17.73 15.26 -1.39
CA ARG A 230 -16.87 14.45 -2.28
C ARG A 230 -17.59 13.21 -2.82
N ASP A 231 -18.41 12.57 -2.03
CA ASP A 231 -19.22 11.41 -2.45
C ASP A 231 -20.27 11.81 -3.51
N ARG A 232 -20.85 13.00 -3.38
CA ARG A 232 -21.88 13.49 -4.30
C ARG A 232 -21.33 14.13 -5.57
N PHE A 233 -20.23 14.88 -5.48
CA PHE A 233 -19.73 15.74 -6.56
C PHE A 233 -18.32 15.35 -7.04
N GLY A 234 -17.74 14.28 -6.48
CA GLY A 234 -16.41 13.79 -6.81
C GLY A 234 -15.30 14.35 -5.90
N LYS A 235 -14.17 13.63 -5.88
CA LYS A 235 -13.07 13.91 -4.96
C LYS A 235 -12.45 15.29 -5.13
N ASN A 236 -12.58 15.90 -6.31
CA ASN A 236 -12.03 17.23 -6.63
C ASN A 236 -13.02 18.38 -6.41
N ALA A 237 -14.26 18.11 -5.95
CA ALA A 237 -15.26 19.14 -5.71
C ALA A 237 -14.85 20.12 -4.60
N VAL A 238 -14.13 19.61 -3.58
CA VAL A 238 -13.57 20.44 -2.50
C VAL A 238 -12.16 19.95 -2.20
N LEU A 239 -11.19 20.86 -2.32
CA LEU A 239 -9.78 20.66 -2.00
C LEU A 239 -9.32 21.69 -0.99
N LYS A 240 -8.32 21.35 -0.18
CA LYS A 240 -7.63 22.32 0.68
C LYS A 240 -6.75 23.24 -0.16
N GLY A 241 -6.53 24.47 0.26
CA GLY A 241 -5.71 25.45 -0.47
C GLY A 241 -4.31 24.95 -0.82
N ILE A 242 -3.71 24.09 0.02
CA ILE A 242 -2.42 23.46 -0.24
C ILE A 242 -2.41 22.63 -1.53
N SER A 243 -3.54 22.03 -1.94
CA SER A 243 -3.67 21.27 -3.17
C SER A 243 -3.78 22.15 -4.43
N GLY A 244 -3.73 23.45 -4.28
CA GLY A 244 -3.61 24.43 -5.37
C GLY A 244 -2.18 24.87 -5.66
N LEU A 245 -1.19 24.41 -4.90
CA LEU A 245 0.22 24.71 -5.15
C LEU A 245 0.74 23.89 -6.34
N ASP A 246 1.76 24.41 -7.03
CA ASP A 246 2.31 23.81 -8.25
C ASP A 246 2.82 22.38 -8.04
N GLN A 247 3.41 22.10 -6.86
CA GLN A 247 3.93 20.78 -6.51
C GLN A 247 2.88 19.80 -5.99
N ALA A 248 1.63 20.26 -5.80
CA ALA A 248 0.55 19.43 -5.28
C ALA A 248 0.08 18.38 -6.31
N THR A 249 -0.25 17.19 -5.85
CA THR A 249 -0.63 16.07 -6.73
C THR A 249 -2.06 15.56 -6.52
N ALA A 250 -2.75 15.99 -5.47
CA ALA A 250 -4.06 15.46 -5.09
C ALA A 250 -5.10 15.59 -6.23
N LYS A 251 -5.14 16.73 -6.91
CA LYS A 251 -6.09 16.97 -8.00
C LYS A 251 -5.93 15.96 -9.14
N TYR A 252 -4.67 15.69 -9.53
CA TYR A 252 -4.36 14.68 -10.56
C TYR A 252 -4.64 13.26 -10.05
N ARG A 253 -4.13 12.92 -8.85
CA ARG A 253 -4.30 11.60 -8.26
C ARG A 253 -5.75 11.20 -8.06
N ASN A 254 -6.63 12.13 -7.74
CA ASN A 254 -8.06 11.88 -7.60
C ASN A 254 -8.74 11.46 -8.92
N GLN A 255 -8.08 11.68 -10.07
CA GLN A 255 -8.54 11.27 -11.40
C GLN A 255 -7.94 9.94 -11.86
N THR A 256 -7.09 9.30 -11.04
CA THR A 256 -6.44 8.04 -11.39
C THR A 256 -7.06 6.87 -10.65
N ILE A 257 -7.00 5.69 -11.27
CA ILE A 257 -7.36 4.41 -10.64
C ILE A 257 -6.07 3.63 -10.44
N GLY A 258 -5.71 3.34 -9.16
CA GLY A 258 -4.48 2.63 -8.85
C GLY A 258 -3.19 3.30 -9.32
N GLY A 259 -3.21 4.64 -9.53
CA GLY A 259 -2.07 5.40 -10.03
C GLY A 259 -2.01 5.55 -11.56
N HIS A 260 -2.93 4.96 -12.30
CA HIS A 260 -3.04 5.05 -13.75
C HIS A 260 -4.26 5.88 -14.15
N LYS A 261 -4.17 6.62 -15.26
CA LYS A 261 -5.35 7.28 -15.85
C LYS A 261 -6.34 6.20 -16.26
N ALA A 262 -7.62 6.40 -15.91
CA ALA A 262 -8.71 5.57 -16.38
C ALA A 262 -8.97 5.82 -17.87
#